data_c876cec3d5f817b60e22ea6b7b7eecd5
#
_entry.id   c876cec3d5f817b60e22ea6b7b7eecd5
#
_cell.length_a   1.000
_cell.length_b   1.000
_cell.length_c   1.000
_cell.angle_alpha   90.00
_cell.angle_beta   90.00
_cell.angle_gamma   90.00
#
_symmetry.space_group_name_H-M   'P 1'
#
loop_
_entity.id
_entity.type
_entity.pdbx_description
1 polymer ?
#
loop_
_entity_poly.entity_id
_entity_poly.type
_entity_poly.pdbx_seq_one_letter_code
_entity_poly.pdbx_strand_id
1 'polypeptide(L)'
;MKDVLSSIRRERQIPTLNITQIKYVAAALTVCLLFHTLFAPMVDVPEWFIAVGRPALPLFLFAAAEGYVHTRSRQAYLKRLLSCSILMTAATFAVQELFPNRYELSLMGNAFGTLFISVLYMVGWDRLNEGLALKERSKIRDALFVFLLPVAAIMPLAVVGILADTDINHAVLQALTFLALCIPNFFVISHGVLYILLGLLLYVFHEKRVVQAVIVILYGLWFQYIYGGGEWCIALAAIP
;
A
#
# COMPACT_ATOMS: atom_id res chain seq x y z
N MET A 1 -21.02 30.84 -32.67
CA MET A 1 -21.38 30.42 -31.31
C MET A 1 -20.93 28.97 -31.03
N LYS A 2 -21.08 28.01 -31.96
CA LYS A 2 -20.57 26.63 -31.81
C LYS A 2 -19.04 26.55 -31.78
N ASP A 3 -18.35 27.36 -32.55
CA ASP A 3 -16.88 27.35 -32.62
C ASP A 3 -16.23 27.97 -31.38
N VAL A 4 -16.88 28.95 -30.75
CA VAL A 4 -16.42 29.55 -29.48
C VAL A 4 -16.61 28.55 -28.33
N LEU A 5 -17.69 27.76 -28.33
CA LEU A 5 -17.92 26.73 -27.33
C LEU A 5 -16.95 25.52 -27.51
N SER A 6 -16.53 25.24 -28.76
CA SER A 6 -15.52 24.19 -29.02
C SER A 6 -14.11 24.63 -28.62
N SER A 7 -13.77 25.92 -28.77
CA SER A 7 -12.49 26.47 -28.31
C SER A 7 -12.40 26.51 -26.79
N ILE A 8 -13.47 26.92 -26.09
CA ILE A 8 -13.54 26.91 -24.62
C ILE A 8 -13.46 25.47 -24.07
N ARG A 9 -13.99 24.48 -24.79
CA ARG A 9 -13.90 23.06 -24.41
C ARG A 9 -12.50 22.51 -24.62
N ARG A 10 -11.72 23.03 -25.57
CA ARG A 10 -10.31 22.66 -25.78
C ARG A 10 -9.35 23.23 -24.73
N GLU A 11 -9.63 24.43 -24.20
CA GLU A 11 -8.76 25.08 -23.22
C GLU A 11 -8.81 24.49 -21.81
N ARG A 12 -9.77 23.61 -21.51
CA ARG A 12 -9.89 22.95 -20.21
C ARG A 12 -9.51 21.47 -20.22
N GLN A 13 -8.66 21.02 -21.09
CA GLN A 13 -7.99 19.75 -20.88
C GLN A 13 -6.81 19.99 -19.92
N ILE A 14 -7.12 20.00 -18.63
CA ILE A 14 -6.10 19.79 -17.60
C ILE A 14 -5.37 18.51 -18.02
N PRO A 15 -4.03 18.55 -18.21
CA PRO A 15 -3.29 17.36 -18.59
C PRO A 15 -3.45 16.31 -17.49
N THR A 16 -4.35 15.37 -17.70
CA THR A 16 -4.51 14.24 -16.77
C THR A 16 -3.33 13.30 -16.96
N LEU A 17 -2.58 13.07 -15.88
CA LEU A 17 -1.47 12.13 -15.90
C LEU A 17 -1.99 10.72 -16.24
N ASN A 18 -1.29 10.05 -17.14
CA ASN A 18 -1.56 8.64 -17.42
C ASN A 18 -1.17 7.80 -16.19
N ILE A 19 -1.86 6.68 -15.95
CA ILE A 19 -1.58 5.74 -14.83
C ILE A 19 -0.09 5.36 -14.77
N THR A 20 0.56 5.20 -15.93
CA THR A 20 1.99 4.92 -16.01
C THR A 20 2.83 6.09 -15.49
N GLN A 21 2.48 7.32 -15.82
CA GLN A 21 3.16 8.53 -15.31
C GLN A 21 2.98 8.67 -13.80
N ILE A 22 1.77 8.40 -13.28
CA ILE A 22 1.49 8.39 -11.84
C ILE A 22 2.40 7.39 -11.11
N LYS A 23 2.59 6.18 -11.67
CA LYS A 23 3.51 5.18 -11.10
C LYS A 23 4.96 5.66 -11.09
N TYR A 24 5.43 6.33 -12.12
CA TYR A 24 6.77 6.90 -12.14
C TYR A 24 6.94 8.03 -11.13
N VAL A 25 5.94 8.91 -11.01
CA VAL A 25 5.94 9.96 -9.96
C VAL A 25 5.99 9.31 -8.57
N ALA A 26 5.12 8.34 -8.31
CA ALA A 26 5.11 7.64 -7.04
C ALA A 26 6.44 6.94 -6.74
N ALA A 27 7.08 6.33 -7.75
CA ALA A 27 8.39 5.70 -7.60
C ALA A 27 9.48 6.74 -7.29
N ALA A 28 9.49 7.90 -7.95
CA ALA A 28 10.44 8.98 -7.67
C ALA A 28 10.27 9.52 -6.25
N LEU A 29 9.02 9.72 -5.79
CA LEU A 29 8.72 10.14 -4.42
C LEU A 29 9.17 9.09 -3.39
N THR A 30 9.04 7.79 -3.71
CA THR A 30 9.54 6.71 -2.86
C THR A 30 11.06 6.75 -2.74
N VAL A 31 11.78 7.08 -3.81
CA VAL A 31 13.25 7.23 -3.75
C VAL A 31 13.63 8.35 -2.77
N CYS A 32 12.92 9.47 -2.77
CA CYS A 32 13.14 10.55 -1.79
C CYS A 32 12.94 10.04 -0.36
N LEU A 33 11.86 9.31 -0.10
CA LEU A 33 11.57 8.73 1.22
C LEU A 33 12.65 7.74 1.65
N LEU A 34 13.04 6.83 0.74
CA LEU A 34 14.09 5.83 1.03
C LEU A 34 15.46 6.50 1.27
N PHE A 35 15.77 7.55 0.51
CA PHE A 35 16.99 8.31 0.72
C PHE A 35 17.06 8.85 2.15
N HIS A 36 16.00 9.50 2.63
CA HIS A 36 15.96 9.96 4.01
C HIS A 36 16.07 8.79 4.99
N THR A 37 15.27 7.73 4.82
CA THR A 37 15.24 6.58 5.75
C THR A 37 16.60 5.90 5.87
N LEU A 38 17.35 5.79 4.78
CA LEU A 38 18.66 5.13 4.76
C LEU A 38 19.80 6.02 5.27
N PHE A 39 19.76 7.32 4.97
CA PHE A 39 20.89 8.21 5.22
C PHE A 39 20.72 9.10 6.45
N ALA A 40 19.49 9.37 6.91
CA ALA A 40 19.26 10.19 8.10
C ALA A 40 19.98 9.69 9.38
N PRO A 41 20.14 8.38 9.62
CA PRO A 41 20.93 7.90 10.75
C PRO A 41 22.45 8.19 10.65
N MET A 42 22.95 8.51 9.46
CA MET A 42 24.38 8.71 9.19
C MET A 42 24.74 10.18 8.99
N VAL A 43 23.82 10.94 8.40
CA VAL A 43 24.03 12.33 7.98
C VAL A 43 22.76 13.11 8.25
N ASP A 44 22.89 14.38 8.59
CA ASP A 44 21.75 15.28 8.78
C ASP A 44 21.05 15.52 7.43
N VAL A 45 19.98 14.73 7.18
CA VAL A 45 19.18 14.81 5.98
C VAL A 45 17.93 15.66 6.26
N PRO A 46 17.63 16.67 5.44
CA PRO A 46 16.50 17.55 5.67
C PRO A 46 15.16 16.80 5.71
N GLU A 47 14.31 17.11 6.67
CA GLU A 47 13.00 16.46 6.89
C GLU A 47 12.02 16.61 5.70
N TRP A 48 12.22 17.60 4.83
CA TRP A 48 11.36 17.78 3.67
C TRP A 48 11.38 16.56 2.71
N PHE A 49 12.44 15.73 2.71
CA PHE A 49 12.47 14.48 1.96
C PHE A 49 11.37 13.52 2.39
N ILE A 50 11.07 13.46 3.70
CA ILE A 50 9.95 12.67 4.22
C ILE A 50 8.62 13.25 3.70
N ALA A 51 8.44 14.56 3.87
CA ALA A 51 7.20 15.24 3.48
C ALA A 51 6.89 15.04 1.99
N VAL A 52 7.90 15.17 1.12
CA VAL A 52 7.78 14.94 -0.32
C VAL A 52 7.48 13.48 -0.64
N GLY A 53 8.01 12.53 0.13
CA GLY A 53 7.81 11.10 -0.09
C GLY A 53 6.43 10.55 0.35
N ARG A 54 5.74 11.23 1.26
CA ARG A 54 4.45 10.78 1.83
C ARG A 54 3.33 10.52 0.83
N PRO A 55 3.16 11.29 -0.26
CA PRO A 55 2.15 11.01 -1.27
C PRO A 55 2.37 9.72 -2.07
N ALA A 56 3.56 9.13 -2.01
CA ALA A 56 3.93 7.97 -2.83
C ALA A 56 2.97 6.77 -2.64
N LEU A 57 2.70 6.37 -1.40
CA LEU A 57 1.85 5.21 -1.12
C LEU A 57 0.38 5.43 -1.53
N PRO A 58 -0.28 6.57 -1.24
CA PRO A 58 -1.59 6.88 -1.79
C PRO A 58 -1.66 6.85 -3.32
N LEU A 59 -0.63 7.35 -4.01
CA LEU A 59 -0.54 7.28 -5.48
C LEU A 59 -0.42 5.83 -5.98
N PHE A 60 0.37 4.99 -5.29
CA PHE A 60 0.43 3.57 -5.61
C PHE A 60 -0.89 2.85 -5.34
N LEU A 61 -1.60 3.18 -4.25
CA LEU A 61 -2.92 2.62 -3.96
C LEU A 61 -3.94 3.01 -5.02
N PHE A 62 -3.94 4.27 -5.45
CA PHE A 62 -4.74 4.73 -6.57
C PHE A 62 -4.41 3.95 -7.85
N ALA A 63 -3.13 3.85 -8.21
CA ALA A 63 -2.69 3.10 -9.38
C ALA A 63 -2.98 1.59 -9.28
N ALA A 64 -3.02 1.03 -8.06
CA ALA A 64 -3.39 -0.35 -7.82
C ALA A 64 -4.90 -0.58 -7.99
N ALA A 65 -5.73 0.35 -7.50
CA ALA A 65 -7.18 0.30 -7.69
C ALA A 65 -7.56 0.38 -9.18
N GLU A 66 -6.97 1.33 -9.91
CA GLU A 66 -7.16 1.45 -11.36
C GLU A 66 -6.64 0.23 -12.12
N GLY A 67 -5.47 -0.28 -11.72
CA GLY A 67 -4.89 -1.50 -12.29
C GLY A 67 -5.80 -2.72 -12.07
N TYR A 68 -6.45 -2.82 -10.92
CA TYR A 68 -7.38 -3.89 -10.61
C TYR A 68 -8.66 -3.80 -11.46
N VAL A 69 -9.24 -2.60 -11.64
CA VAL A 69 -10.41 -2.37 -12.49
C VAL A 69 -10.14 -2.78 -13.94
N HIS A 70 -8.96 -2.45 -14.47
CA HIS A 70 -8.62 -2.66 -15.88
C HIS A 70 -7.89 -3.98 -16.16
N THR A 71 -7.63 -4.81 -15.14
CA THR A 71 -6.89 -6.06 -15.35
C THR A 71 -7.76 -7.17 -15.96
N ARG A 72 -7.21 -7.85 -16.96
CA ARG A 72 -7.87 -9.03 -17.58
C ARG A 72 -7.90 -10.24 -16.64
N SER A 73 -6.90 -10.39 -15.74
CA SER A 73 -6.80 -11.51 -14.81
C SER A 73 -6.47 -11.02 -13.41
N ARG A 74 -7.48 -10.99 -12.54
CA ARG A 74 -7.37 -10.60 -11.13
C ARG A 74 -6.39 -11.50 -10.36
N GLN A 75 -6.41 -12.81 -10.65
CA GLN A 75 -5.50 -13.76 -10.02
C GLN A 75 -4.03 -13.51 -10.40
N ALA A 76 -3.75 -13.25 -11.68
CA ALA A 76 -2.40 -12.93 -12.12
C ALA A 76 -1.89 -11.60 -11.52
N TYR A 77 -2.80 -10.64 -11.32
CA TYR A 77 -2.48 -9.37 -10.68
C TYR A 77 -2.11 -9.56 -9.20
N LEU A 78 -2.92 -10.30 -8.44
CA LEU A 78 -2.63 -10.65 -7.04
C LEU A 78 -1.30 -11.43 -6.91
N LYS A 79 -1.07 -12.43 -7.77
CA LYS A 79 0.19 -13.19 -7.75
C LYS A 79 1.42 -12.30 -7.98
N ARG A 80 1.34 -11.33 -8.89
CA ARG A 80 2.43 -10.36 -9.12
C ARG A 80 2.69 -9.50 -7.90
N LEU A 81 1.65 -8.96 -7.27
CA LEU A 81 1.79 -8.16 -6.04
C LEU A 81 2.37 -9.00 -4.89
N LEU A 82 1.93 -10.24 -4.73
CA LEU A 82 2.48 -11.16 -3.74
C LEU A 82 3.94 -11.46 -4.00
N SER A 83 4.33 -11.76 -5.26
CA SER A 83 5.73 -11.99 -5.62
C SER A 83 6.60 -10.77 -5.34
N CYS A 84 6.11 -9.56 -5.65
CA CYS A 84 6.82 -8.31 -5.31
C CYS A 84 6.93 -8.11 -3.80
N SER A 85 5.89 -8.46 -3.03
CA SER A 85 5.92 -8.41 -1.57
C SER A 85 6.97 -9.36 -0.99
N ILE A 86 7.02 -10.61 -1.45
CA ILE A 86 8.01 -11.60 -1.03
C ILE A 86 9.43 -11.13 -1.38
N LEU A 87 9.62 -10.62 -2.61
CA LEU A 87 10.91 -10.11 -3.05
C LEU A 87 11.38 -8.91 -2.20
N MET A 88 10.47 -8.00 -1.88
CA MET A 88 10.77 -6.87 -1.00
C MET A 88 11.15 -7.35 0.40
N THR A 89 10.41 -8.31 0.97
CA THR A 89 10.75 -8.92 2.27
C THR A 89 12.14 -9.56 2.23
N ALA A 90 12.45 -10.33 1.17
CA ALA A 90 13.75 -10.96 1.02
C ALA A 90 14.89 -9.94 0.91
N ALA A 91 14.69 -8.86 0.13
CA ALA A 91 15.67 -7.79 0.01
C ALA A 91 15.89 -7.07 1.35
N THR A 92 14.81 -6.75 2.07
CA THR A 92 14.86 -6.11 3.38
C THR A 92 15.60 -6.99 4.40
N PHE A 93 15.27 -8.28 4.43
CA PHE A 93 15.92 -9.24 5.31
C PHE A 93 17.42 -9.38 5.00
N ALA A 94 17.79 -9.46 3.71
CA ALA A 94 19.18 -9.52 3.30
C ALA A 94 19.96 -8.26 3.70
N VAL A 95 19.35 -7.07 3.57
CA VAL A 95 20.00 -5.81 3.99
C VAL A 95 20.20 -5.79 5.51
N GLN A 96 19.23 -6.25 6.30
CA GLN A 96 19.37 -6.34 7.76
C GLN A 96 20.48 -7.31 8.20
N GLU A 97 20.62 -8.46 7.51
CA GLU A 97 21.71 -9.39 7.78
C GLU A 97 23.09 -8.86 7.38
N LEU A 98 23.19 -8.15 6.26
CA LEU A 98 24.45 -7.55 5.79
C LEU A 98 24.89 -6.35 6.64
N PHE A 99 23.94 -5.63 7.24
CA PHE A 99 24.20 -4.43 8.06
C PHE A 99 23.55 -4.56 9.45
N PRO A 100 23.95 -5.55 10.26
CA PRO A 100 23.34 -5.76 11.57
C PRO A 100 23.57 -4.56 12.48
N ASN A 101 22.51 -3.97 12.96
CA ASN A 101 22.43 -3.04 14.11
C ASN A 101 23.28 -1.77 14.10
N ARG A 102 23.98 -1.40 13.02
CA ARG A 102 24.77 -0.17 13.01
C ARG A 102 23.94 1.10 13.03
N TYR A 103 22.67 1.03 12.62
CA TYR A 103 21.84 2.21 12.37
C TYR A 103 20.38 2.06 12.81
N GLU A 104 20.01 1.06 13.63
CA GLU A 104 18.63 0.81 14.04
C GLU A 104 17.63 0.87 12.86
N LEU A 105 18.06 0.42 11.69
CA LEU A 105 17.22 0.41 10.48
C LEU A 105 16.05 -0.56 10.71
N SER A 106 14.97 -0.03 11.24
CA SER A 106 13.69 -0.74 11.23
C SER A 106 13.15 -0.73 9.81
N LEU A 107 13.62 -1.67 9.00
CA LEU A 107 13.10 -1.91 7.65
C LEU A 107 11.74 -2.63 7.70
N MET A 108 11.01 -2.46 8.81
CA MET A 108 9.63 -2.91 8.91
C MET A 108 8.76 -2.01 8.06
N GLY A 109 8.05 -2.61 7.12
CA GLY A 109 7.11 -1.91 6.28
C GLY A 109 7.19 -2.33 4.82
N ASN A 110 6.40 -3.34 4.45
CA ASN A 110 6.33 -3.82 3.08
C ASN A 110 5.21 -3.10 2.32
N ALA A 111 5.58 -2.09 1.50
CA ALA A 111 4.63 -1.36 0.68
C ALA A 111 3.88 -2.26 -0.31
N PHE A 112 4.54 -3.25 -0.91
CA PHE A 112 3.88 -4.23 -1.79
C PHE A 112 2.93 -5.15 -1.03
N GLY A 113 3.23 -5.45 0.25
CA GLY A 113 2.30 -6.14 1.14
C GLY A 113 1.02 -5.33 1.37
N THR A 114 1.15 -4.01 1.57
CA THR A 114 0.00 -3.10 1.69
C THR A 114 -0.83 -3.10 0.40
N LEU A 115 -0.19 -3.00 -0.77
CA LEU A 115 -0.88 -3.05 -2.06
C LEU A 115 -1.57 -4.41 -2.29
N PHE A 116 -0.91 -5.51 -1.94
CA PHE A 116 -1.47 -6.85 -2.05
C PHE A 116 -2.73 -7.02 -1.21
N ILE A 117 -2.69 -6.63 0.08
CA ILE A 117 -3.85 -6.75 0.97
C ILE A 117 -4.97 -5.81 0.53
N SER A 118 -4.65 -4.58 0.07
CA SER A 118 -5.65 -3.66 -0.48
C SER A 118 -6.38 -4.27 -1.67
N VAL A 119 -5.65 -4.85 -2.64
CA VAL A 119 -6.27 -5.51 -3.80
C VAL A 119 -7.00 -6.79 -3.40
N LEU A 120 -6.50 -7.53 -2.41
CA LEU A 120 -7.21 -8.69 -1.86
C LEU A 120 -8.58 -8.28 -1.28
N TYR A 121 -8.63 -7.12 -0.59
CA TYR A 121 -9.88 -6.58 -0.06
C TYR A 121 -10.83 -6.08 -1.16
N MET A 122 -10.31 -5.57 -2.29
CA MET A 122 -11.13 -5.26 -3.47
C MET A 122 -11.80 -6.53 -4.03
N VAL A 123 -11.08 -7.66 -4.08
CA VAL A 123 -11.65 -8.97 -4.45
C VAL A 123 -12.73 -9.41 -3.45
N GLY A 124 -12.46 -9.24 -2.15
CA GLY A 124 -13.43 -9.52 -1.10
C GLY A 124 -14.70 -8.68 -1.25
N TRP A 125 -14.55 -7.39 -1.55
CA TRP A 125 -15.66 -6.47 -1.79
C TRP A 125 -16.52 -6.87 -2.99
N ASP A 126 -15.90 -7.25 -4.11
CA ASP A 126 -16.61 -7.72 -5.29
C ASP A 126 -17.45 -8.98 -4.98
N ARG A 127 -16.82 -9.96 -4.29
CA ARG A 127 -17.52 -11.20 -3.89
C ARG A 127 -18.68 -10.93 -2.93
N LEU A 128 -18.49 -9.98 -2.01
CA LEU A 128 -19.53 -9.55 -1.08
C LEU A 128 -20.73 -8.96 -1.83
N ASN A 129 -20.47 -8.01 -2.75
CA ASN A 129 -21.51 -7.37 -3.53
C ASN A 129 -22.25 -8.37 -4.42
N GLU A 130 -21.53 -9.28 -5.10
CA GLU A 130 -22.14 -10.36 -5.88
C GLU A 130 -23.00 -11.27 -4.99
N GLY A 131 -22.48 -11.65 -3.81
CA GLY A 131 -23.20 -12.52 -2.88
C GLY A 131 -24.48 -11.87 -2.33
N LEU A 132 -24.44 -10.57 -2.04
CA LEU A 132 -25.62 -9.80 -1.61
C LEU A 132 -26.66 -9.66 -2.73
N ALA A 133 -26.20 -9.33 -3.95
CA ALA A 133 -27.09 -9.16 -5.12
C ALA A 133 -27.79 -10.46 -5.50
N LEU A 134 -27.08 -11.58 -5.47
CA LEU A 134 -27.60 -12.90 -5.81
C LEU A 134 -28.23 -13.64 -4.63
N LYS A 135 -28.15 -13.08 -3.41
CA LYS A 135 -28.53 -13.73 -2.13
C LYS A 135 -27.85 -15.09 -1.92
N GLU A 136 -26.63 -15.22 -2.42
CA GLU A 136 -25.84 -16.45 -2.39
C GLU A 136 -24.91 -16.47 -1.16
N ARG A 137 -25.30 -17.23 -0.13
CA ARG A 137 -24.55 -17.34 1.12
C ARG A 137 -23.12 -17.84 0.95
N SER A 138 -22.87 -18.66 -0.08
CA SER A 138 -21.51 -19.17 -0.39
C SER A 138 -20.56 -18.03 -0.70
N LYS A 139 -20.93 -17.10 -1.60
CA LYS A 139 -20.10 -15.95 -1.98
C LYS A 139 -19.87 -14.97 -0.82
N ILE A 140 -20.89 -14.79 0.05
CA ILE A 140 -20.76 -13.96 1.25
C ILE A 140 -19.73 -14.59 2.20
N ARG A 141 -19.78 -15.91 2.41
CA ARG A 141 -18.82 -16.63 3.23
C ARG A 141 -17.40 -16.55 2.66
N ASP A 142 -17.26 -16.69 1.33
CA ASP A 142 -15.96 -16.57 0.65
C ASP A 142 -15.40 -15.15 0.77
N ALA A 143 -16.24 -14.12 0.68
CA ALA A 143 -15.83 -12.73 0.93
C ALA A 143 -15.33 -12.54 2.36
N LEU A 144 -16.07 -13.05 3.35
CA LEU A 144 -15.66 -12.98 4.76
C LEU A 144 -14.33 -13.70 5.00
N PHE A 145 -14.14 -14.86 4.38
CA PHE A 145 -12.87 -15.59 4.45
C PHE A 145 -11.71 -14.75 3.89
N VAL A 146 -11.91 -14.08 2.75
CA VAL A 146 -10.90 -13.20 2.15
C VAL A 146 -10.55 -12.03 3.09
N PHE A 147 -11.51 -11.41 3.76
CA PHE A 147 -11.25 -10.33 4.73
C PHE A 147 -10.53 -10.82 5.99
N LEU A 148 -10.79 -12.05 6.43
CA LEU A 148 -10.13 -12.63 7.61
C LEU A 148 -8.72 -13.18 7.31
N LEU A 149 -8.40 -13.44 6.04
CA LEU A 149 -7.12 -14.05 5.66
C LEU A 149 -5.89 -13.28 6.14
N PRO A 150 -5.77 -11.93 6.02
CA PRO A 150 -4.62 -11.20 6.54
C PRO A 150 -4.54 -11.17 8.07
N VAL A 151 -5.67 -11.36 8.76
CA VAL A 151 -5.71 -11.51 10.22
C VAL A 151 -5.17 -12.89 10.61
N ALA A 152 -5.64 -13.95 9.96
CA ALA A 152 -5.14 -15.30 10.17
C ALA A 152 -3.65 -15.43 9.82
N ALA A 153 -3.17 -14.66 8.85
CA ALA A 153 -1.77 -14.60 8.44
C ALA A 153 -0.83 -14.00 9.51
N ILE A 154 -1.35 -13.48 10.61
CA ILE A 154 -0.57 -13.07 11.78
C ILE A 154 -0.07 -14.28 12.58
N MET A 155 -0.80 -15.41 12.54
CA MET A 155 -0.50 -16.59 13.37
C MET A 155 0.92 -17.13 13.22
N PRO A 156 1.49 -17.29 12.00
CA PRO A 156 2.88 -17.74 11.86
C PRO A 156 3.87 -16.82 12.58
N LEU A 157 3.67 -15.50 12.50
CA LEU A 157 4.54 -14.54 13.17
C LEU A 157 4.38 -14.59 14.70
N ALA A 158 3.16 -14.79 15.21
CA ALA A 158 2.91 -14.96 16.63
C ALA A 158 3.57 -16.24 17.17
N VAL A 159 3.51 -17.35 16.41
CA VAL A 159 4.19 -18.60 16.76
C VAL A 159 5.70 -18.39 16.83
N VAL A 160 6.28 -17.71 15.86
CA VAL A 160 7.73 -17.38 15.88
C VAL A 160 8.09 -16.53 17.09
N GLY A 161 7.24 -15.55 17.46
CA GLY A 161 7.45 -14.76 18.68
C GLY A 161 7.47 -15.60 19.96
N ILE A 162 6.58 -16.59 20.08
CA ILE A 162 6.59 -17.52 21.22
C ILE A 162 7.83 -18.41 21.20
N LEU A 163 8.26 -18.86 20.02
CA LEU A 163 9.44 -19.71 19.88
C LEU A 163 10.74 -18.95 20.17
N ALA A 164 10.76 -17.63 20.01
CA ALA A 164 11.94 -16.79 20.31
C ALA A 164 12.35 -16.84 21.80
N ASP A 165 11.41 -17.13 22.70
CA ASP A 165 11.66 -17.29 24.14
C ASP A 165 12.12 -18.70 24.53
N THR A 166 12.33 -19.59 23.56
CA THR A 166 12.77 -20.98 23.78
C THR A 166 14.21 -21.18 23.30
N ASP A 167 14.88 -22.24 23.79
CA ASP A 167 16.27 -22.59 23.44
C ASP A 167 16.40 -23.14 22.01
N ILE A 168 15.73 -22.54 21.03
CA ILE A 168 15.81 -22.95 19.62
C ILE A 168 17.09 -22.38 18.99
N ASN A 169 17.69 -23.15 18.09
CA ASN A 169 18.85 -22.72 17.33
C ASN A 169 18.53 -21.42 16.56
N HIS A 170 19.39 -20.41 16.72
CA HIS A 170 19.22 -19.06 16.14
C HIS A 170 19.00 -19.09 14.62
N ALA A 171 19.71 -19.96 13.89
CA ALA A 171 19.54 -20.08 12.44
C ALA A 171 18.14 -20.60 12.04
N VAL A 172 17.60 -21.54 12.85
CA VAL A 172 16.23 -22.04 12.64
C VAL A 172 15.21 -20.96 12.93
N LEU A 173 15.39 -20.20 14.01
CA LEU A 173 14.51 -19.09 14.36
C LEU A 173 14.52 -18.00 13.26
N GLN A 174 15.69 -17.64 12.74
CA GLN A 174 15.81 -16.69 11.63
C GLN A 174 15.07 -17.18 10.36
N ALA A 175 15.24 -18.45 10.01
CA ALA A 175 14.55 -19.04 8.85
C ALA A 175 13.02 -19.02 9.02
N LEU A 176 12.52 -19.36 10.21
CA LEU A 176 11.09 -19.31 10.53
C LEU A 176 10.55 -17.87 10.50
N THR A 177 11.31 -16.92 11.04
CA THR A 177 10.98 -15.48 10.98
C THR A 177 10.87 -15.01 9.54
N PHE A 178 11.86 -15.34 8.70
CA PHE A 178 11.82 -14.98 7.28
C PHE A 178 10.58 -15.56 6.57
N LEU A 179 10.27 -16.83 6.79
CA LEU A 179 9.09 -17.48 6.20
C LEU A 179 7.78 -16.82 6.68
N ALA A 180 7.69 -16.49 7.97
CA ALA A 180 6.53 -15.79 8.52
C ALA A 180 6.36 -14.37 7.95
N LEU A 181 7.47 -13.64 7.75
CA LEU A 181 7.46 -12.30 7.16
C LEU A 181 7.13 -12.31 5.66
N CYS A 182 7.36 -13.43 4.95
CA CYS A 182 6.95 -13.56 3.54
C CYS A 182 5.43 -13.60 3.35
N ILE A 183 4.67 -13.86 4.41
CA ILE A 183 3.20 -13.86 4.38
C ILE A 183 2.70 -12.46 4.72
N PRO A 184 2.09 -11.71 3.76
CA PRO A 184 1.59 -10.36 4.02
C PRO A 184 0.49 -10.39 5.09
N ASN A 185 0.71 -9.66 6.17
CA ASN A 185 -0.22 -9.52 7.29
C ASN A 185 -0.17 -8.09 7.85
N PHE A 186 -1.06 -7.74 8.77
CA PHE A 186 -1.18 -6.38 9.30
C PHE A 186 0.04 -5.86 10.08
N PHE A 187 0.95 -6.70 10.53
CA PHE A 187 2.18 -6.27 11.20
C PHE A 187 3.32 -5.97 10.23
N VAL A 188 3.31 -6.60 9.06
CA VAL A 188 4.40 -6.48 8.06
C VAL A 188 4.17 -5.34 7.08
N ILE A 189 2.92 -4.87 6.96
CA ILE A 189 2.55 -3.80 6.02
C ILE A 189 3.07 -2.42 6.44
N SER A 190 3.34 -1.59 5.44
CA SER A 190 3.69 -0.18 5.65
C SER A 190 2.46 0.63 6.09
N HIS A 191 2.63 1.48 7.09
CA HIS A 191 1.67 2.50 7.51
C HIS A 191 0.31 1.99 8.02
N GLY A 192 0.14 0.69 8.26
CA GLY A 192 -1.00 0.11 8.95
C GLY A 192 -2.28 -0.06 8.12
N VAL A 193 -3.34 -0.50 8.83
CA VAL A 193 -4.64 -0.89 8.26
C VAL A 193 -5.36 0.27 7.54
N LEU A 194 -5.11 1.51 7.97
CA LEU A 194 -5.78 2.69 7.42
C LEU A 194 -5.48 2.92 5.94
N TYR A 195 -4.25 2.61 5.48
CA TYR A 195 -3.90 2.69 4.06
C TYR A 195 -4.58 1.59 3.23
N ILE A 196 -4.86 0.43 3.82
CA ILE A 196 -5.65 -0.62 3.16
C ILE A 196 -7.09 -0.12 2.95
N LEU A 197 -7.67 0.53 3.98
CA LEU A 197 -8.99 1.13 3.88
C LEU A 197 -9.02 2.25 2.83
N LEU A 198 -7.98 3.10 2.78
CA LEU A 198 -7.86 4.12 1.73
C LEU A 198 -7.87 3.46 0.34
N GLY A 199 -7.08 2.41 0.12
CA GLY A 199 -7.05 1.68 -1.15
C GLY A 199 -8.41 1.11 -1.54
N LEU A 200 -9.15 0.53 -0.57
CA LEU A 200 -10.51 0.02 -0.79
C LEU A 200 -11.49 1.15 -1.13
N LEU A 201 -11.42 2.30 -0.44
CA LEU A 201 -12.27 3.46 -0.73
C LEU A 201 -11.99 4.03 -2.12
N LEU A 202 -10.72 4.13 -2.52
CA LEU A 202 -10.35 4.55 -3.88
C LEU A 202 -10.91 3.62 -4.95
N TYR A 203 -10.99 2.31 -4.66
CA TYR A 203 -11.62 1.34 -5.54
C TYR A 203 -13.14 1.49 -5.58
N VAL A 204 -13.81 1.57 -4.44
CA VAL A 204 -15.28 1.69 -4.35
C VAL A 204 -15.78 2.93 -5.10
N PHE A 205 -15.01 4.01 -5.05
CA PHE A 205 -15.35 5.28 -5.72
C PHE A 205 -14.58 5.51 -7.02
N HIS A 206 -14.10 4.45 -7.71
CA HIS A 206 -13.25 4.58 -8.91
C HIS A 206 -13.91 5.35 -10.06
N GLU A 207 -15.24 5.36 -10.17
CA GLU A 207 -15.96 6.13 -11.19
C GLU A 207 -16.07 7.63 -10.86
N LYS A 208 -15.84 8.03 -9.60
CA LYS A 208 -16.07 9.39 -9.09
C LYS A 208 -14.76 10.06 -8.69
N ARG A 209 -14.01 10.58 -9.65
CA ARG A 209 -12.69 11.20 -9.42
C ARG A 209 -12.68 12.27 -8.34
N VAL A 210 -13.70 13.14 -8.33
CA VAL A 210 -13.82 14.20 -7.32
C VAL A 210 -13.94 13.60 -5.91
N VAL A 211 -14.70 12.52 -5.77
CA VAL A 211 -14.86 11.84 -4.46
C VAL A 211 -13.53 11.19 -4.02
N GLN A 212 -12.79 10.57 -4.95
CA GLN A 212 -11.46 10.03 -4.65
C GLN A 212 -10.51 11.13 -4.17
N ALA A 213 -10.47 12.28 -4.85
CA ALA A 213 -9.64 13.42 -4.45
C ALA A 213 -10.03 13.94 -3.05
N VAL A 214 -11.32 14.09 -2.78
CA VAL A 214 -11.81 14.50 -1.45
C VAL A 214 -11.41 13.49 -0.37
N ILE A 215 -11.53 12.19 -0.64
CA ILE A 215 -11.12 11.13 0.30
C ILE A 215 -9.63 11.26 0.64
N VAL A 216 -8.76 11.44 -0.36
CA VAL A 216 -7.31 11.57 -0.16
C VAL A 216 -6.99 12.83 0.65
N ILE A 217 -7.65 13.96 0.35
CA ILE A 217 -7.46 15.22 1.09
C ILE A 217 -7.89 15.06 2.55
N LEU A 218 -9.08 14.53 2.80
CA LEU A 218 -9.59 14.30 4.16
C LEU A 218 -8.68 13.33 4.93
N TYR A 219 -8.16 12.31 4.25
CA TYR A 219 -7.22 11.37 4.82
C TYR A 219 -5.90 12.06 5.24
N GLY A 220 -5.32 12.90 4.38
CA GLY A 220 -4.12 13.66 4.68
C GLY A 220 -4.31 14.64 5.85
N LEU A 221 -5.44 15.36 5.88
CA LEU A 221 -5.77 16.27 6.98
C LEU A 221 -6.00 15.53 8.30
N TRP A 222 -6.64 14.37 8.27
CA TRP A 222 -6.87 13.54 9.46
C TRP A 222 -5.55 12.98 10.02
N PHE A 223 -4.64 12.52 9.16
CA PHE A 223 -3.31 12.11 9.57
C PHE A 223 -2.50 13.26 10.15
N GLN A 224 -2.58 14.45 9.55
CA GLN A 224 -1.96 15.66 10.09
C GLN A 224 -2.45 15.99 11.49
N TYR A 225 -3.76 15.83 11.74
CA TYR A 225 -4.35 16.10 13.05
C TYR A 225 -3.85 15.12 14.12
N ILE A 226 -3.67 13.83 13.77
CA ILE A 226 -3.27 12.79 14.73
C ILE A 226 -1.75 12.77 14.96
N TYR A 227 -0.95 12.83 13.89
CA TYR A 227 0.49 12.60 13.96
C TYR A 227 1.32 13.88 13.84
N GLY A 228 0.79 14.95 13.30
CA GLY A 228 1.56 16.16 13.01
C GLY A 228 2.63 15.96 11.94
N GLY A 229 3.73 16.69 12.02
CA GLY A 229 4.95 16.41 11.25
C GLY A 229 4.85 16.52 9.73
N GLY A 230 3.89 17.27 9.16
CA GLY A 230 3.77 17.46 7.70
C GLY A 230 3.00 16.34 6.98
N GLU A 231 2.17 15.56 7.69
CA GLU A 231 1.32 14.50 7.09
C GLU A 231 0.29 15.06 6.09
N TRP A 232 -0.03 16.34 6.13
CA TRP A 232 -0.89 17.00 5.13
C TRP A 232 -0.39 16.81 3.69
N CYS A 233 0.91 16.57 3.51
CA CYS A 233 1.49 16.32 2.18
C CYS A 233 0.86 15.10 1.47
N ILE A 234 0.26 14.17 2.23
CA ILE A 234 -0.54 13.06 1.67
C ILE A 234 -1.64 13.60 0.75
N ALA A 235 -2.24 14.75 1.08
CA ALA A 235 -3.28 15.39 0.28
C ALA A 235 -2.80 15.78 -1.13
N LEU A 236 -1.50 15.95 -1.36
CA LEU A 236 -0.93 16.22 -2.69
C LEU A 236 -1.16 15.06 -3.67
N ALA A 237 -1.39 13.85 -3.16
CA ALA A 237 -1.75 12.70 -3.99
C ALA A 237 -3.15 12.82 -4.65
N ALA A 238 -3.94 13.83 -4.29
CA ALA A 238 -5.24 14.13 -4.90
C ALA A 238 -5.13 14.94 -6.22
N ILE A 239 -3.93 15.41 -6.58
CA ILE A 239 -3.72 16.32 -7.73
C ILE A 239 -3.79 15.60 -9.09
N PRO A 240 -3.29 14.37 -9.31
CA PRO A 240 -3.25 13.73 -10.63
C PRO A 240 -4.59 13.29 -11.21
#